data_1375fa90402b38e49c95b842aae3c1e8
#
_entry.id   1375fa90402b38e49c95b842aae3c1e8
#
_cell.length_a   1.000
_cell.length_b   1.000
_cell.length_c   1.000
_cell.angle_alpha   90.00
_cell.angle_beta   90.00
_cell.angle_gamma   90.00
#
_symmetry.space_group_name_H-M   'P 1'
#
loop_
_entity.id
_entity.type
_entity.pdbx_description
1 polymer ?
#
loop_
_entity_poly.entity_id
_entity_poly.type
_entity_poly.pdbx_seq_one_letter_code
_entity_poly.pdbx_strand_id
1 'polypeptide(L)'
;MSIDFSNFAYYKNEDMETNMTIRHSKTSDLPRLMEIFDVARSFMAETGNPKQWVDGYPSEEVIMEDIGNGDSYVVEKDDKVVATFVLREGDDPTYDIIYNGEWLNSEPYATIHRIATSGETKGIMHTVMQFAKQRHDNIRIDTHEDNKVMRHLIMKEDFKYCGVIRCWSGAERLAYQFSKHK
;
A
#
# COMPACT_ATOMS: atom_id res chain seq x y z
N MET A 1 6.14 6.95 27.00
CA MET A 1 5.59 5.63 26.65
C MET A 1 6.36 5.11 25.46
N SER A 2 7.18 4.11 25.66
CA SER A 2 7.94 3.49 24.58
C SER A 2 6.97 2.62 23.77
N ILE A 3 6.81 2.92 22.48
CA ILE A 3 6.02 2.08 21.58
C ILE A 3 6.88 0.84 21.33
N ASP A 4 6.44 -0.29 21.90
CA ASP A 4 7.09 -1.57 21.71
C ASP A 4 6.81 -2.10 20.30
N PHE A 5 7.80 -1.93 19.42
CA PHE A 5 7.77 -2.48 18.06
C PHE A 5 7.93 -4.01 18.00
N SER A 6 8.10 -4.68 19.13
CA SER A 6 8.30 -6.13 19.20
C SER A 6 7.09 -6.95 18.75
N ASN A 7 5.88 -6.38 18.79
CA ASN A 7 4.67 -7.02 18.26
C ASN A 7 4.56 -7.01 16.73
N PHE A 8 5.44 -6.29 16.04
CA PHE A 8 5.64 -6.44 14.59
C PHE A 8 6.74 -7.45 14.27
N ALA A 9 7.04 -8.35 15.21
CA ALA A 9 8.20 -9.19 15.26
C ALA A 9 8.30 -10.18 14.11
N TYR A 10 9.50 -10.19 13.60
CA TYR A 10 10.25 -11.30 13.05
C TYR A 10 9.57 -12.66 13.16
N TYR A 11 9.18 -13.19 12.01
CA TYR A 11 9.27 -14.61 11.78
C TYR A 11 10.30 -14.83 10.68
N LYS A 12 11.40 -15.55 11.05
CA LYS A 12 12.25 -16.26 10.11
C LYS A 12 11.36 -17.14 9.25
N ASN A 13 11.72 -17.25 7.96
CA ASN A 13 11.18 -18.17 6.99
C ASN A 13 11.05 -19.58 7.58
N GLU A 14 9.89 -19.93 8.06
CA GLU A 14 9.37 -21.26 8.13
C GLU A 14 7.98 -21.18 7.53
N ASP A 15 7.70 -22.03 6.58
CA ASP A 15 6.50 -22.12 5.76
C ASP A 15 5.21 -21.87 6.56
N MET A 16 4.85 -20.61 6.75
CA MET A 16 3.48 -20.27 7.03
C MET A 16 2.78 -20.22 5.67
N GLU A 17 2.14 -21.29 5.28
CA GLU A 17 1.00 -21.22 4.37
C GLU A 17 0.03 -20.19 4.98
N THR A 18 0.23 -18.93 4.61
CA THR A 18 -0.76 -17.93 4.91
C THR A 18 -1.94 -18.28 4.02
N ASN A 19 -2.99 -18.78 4.61
CA ASN A 19 -4.24 -19.15 3.94
C ASN A 19 -4.96 -17.86 3.46
N MET A 20 -4.18 -16.96 2.84
CA MET A 20 -4.63 -15.68 2.29
C MET A 20 -4.75 -15.79 0.78
N THR A 21 -5.88 -15.37 0.26
CA THR A 21 -6.14 -15.24 -1.16
C THR A 21 -6.32 -13.79 -1.56
N ILE A 22 -5.97 -13.46 -2.80
CA ILE A 22 -6.16 -12.11 -3.35
C ILE A 22 -7.07 -12.24 -4.57
N ARG A 23 -8.09 -11.37 -4.62
CA ARG A 23 -8.98 -11.23 -5.75
C ARG A 23 -9.30 -9.77 -6.03
N HIS A 24 -9.83 -9.47 -7.21
CA HIS A 24 -10.43 -8.16 -7.47
C HIS A 24 -11.55 -7.86 -6.49
N SER A 25 -11.63 -6.60 -6.06
CA SER A 25 -12.75 -6.09 -5.28
C SER A 25 -14.03 -6.09 -6.12
N LYS A 26 -15.15 -6.28 -5.45
CA LYS A 26 -16.50 -6.17 -6.03
C LYS A 26 -17.23 -5.00 -5.38
N THR A 27 -18.23 -4.46 -6.04
CA THR A 27 -19.09 -3.42 -5.46
C THR A 27 -19.70 -3.85 -4.12
N SER A 28 -20.02 -5.14 -3.98
CA SER A 28 -20.54 -5.70 -2.72
C SER A 28 -19.54 -5.67 -1.55
N ASP A 29 -18.25 -5.48 -1.83
CA ASP A 29 -17.22 -5.36 -0.77
C ASP A 29 -17.19 -3.95 -0.17
N LEU A 30 -17.76 -2.94 -0.82
CA LEU A 30 -17.65 -1.53 -0.45
C LEU A 30 -17.90 -1.25 1.04
N PRO A 31 -18.96 -1.77 1.70
CA PRO A 31 -19.16 -1.52 3.12
C PRO A 31 -17.98 -2.01 3.97
N ARG A 32 -17.43 -3.18 3.66
CA ARG A 32 -16.27 -3.73 4.38
C ARG A 32 -14.99 -2.94 4.09
N LEU A 33 -14.80 -2.47 2.87
CA LEU A 33 -13.65 -1.63 2.52
C LEU A 33 -13.68 -0.31 3.29
N MET A 34 -14.84 0.32 3.43
CA MET A 34 -14.99 1.55 4.22
C MET A 34 -14.61 1.33 5.69
N GLU A 35 -15.07 0.23 6.32
CA GLU A 35 -14.65 -0.14 7.67
C GLU A 35 -13.12 -0.29 7.79
N ILE A 36 -12.48 -0.97 6.82
CA ILE A 36 -11.03 -1.16 6.80
C ILE A 36 -10.30 0.18 6.68
N PHE A 37 -10.80 1.09 5.83
CA PHE A 37 -10.21 2.43 5.71
C PHE A 37 -10.40 3.28 6.97
N ASP A 38 -11.52 3.15 7.69
CA ASP A 38 -11.73 3.80 8.98
C ASP A 38 -10.71 3.32 10.03
N VAL A 39 -10.50 2.01 10.11
CA VAL A 39 -9.47 1.42 10.98
C VAL A 39 -8.08 1.94 10.61
N ALA A 40 -7.74 1.96 9.32
CA ALA A 40 -6.45 2.43 8.85
C ALA A 40 -6.22 3.92 9.14
N ARG A 41 -7.24 4.79 8.98
CA ARG A 41 -7.16 6.22 9.36
C ARG A 41 -6.91 6.41 10.84
N SER A 42 -7.64 5.67 11.68
CA SER A 42 -7.47 5.71 13.13
C SER A 42 -6.06 5.28 13.53
N PHE A 43 -5.58 4.16 12.99
CA PHE A 43 -4.21 3.69 13.23
C PHE A 43 -3.15 4.70 12.79
N MET A 44 -3.31 5.32 11.61
CA MET A 44 -2.37 6.35 11.15
C MET A 44 -2.34 7.56 12.09
N ALA A 45 -3.49 8.03 12.56
CA ALA A 45 -3.58 9.15 13.49
C ALA A 45 -2.88 8.81 14.83
N GLU A 46 -3.12 7.62 15.38
CA GLU A 46 -2.53 7.15 16.63
C GLU A 46 -1.02 6.94 16.54
N THR A 47 -0.51 6.58 15.36
CA THR A 47 0.92 6.34 15.12
C THR A 47 1.68 7.55 14.60
N GLY A 48 1.08 8.75 14.64
CA GLY A 48 1.73 10.02 14.35
C GLY A 48 1.67 10.45 12.88
N ASN A 49 0.79 9.86 12.06
CA ASN A 49 0.58 10.19 10.65
C ASN A 49 -0.87 10.66 10.37
N PRO A 50 -1.39 11.72 11.02
CA PRO A 50 -2.77 12.14 10.82
C PRO A 50 -3.02 12.89 9.50
N LYS A 51 -1.96 13.22 8.75
CA LYS A 51 -2.04 14.12 7.58
C LYS A 51 -2.07 13.40 6.23
N GLN A 52 -1.85 12.10 6.18
CA GLN A 52 -1.77 11.37 4.91
C GLN A 52 -3.15 11.19 4.28
N TRP A 53 -4.15 10.82 5.06
CA TRP A 53 -5.53 10.61 4.64
C TRP A 53 -6.47 11.50 5.45
N VAL A 54 -6.67 12.72 4.96
CA VAL A 54 -7.53 13.73 5.60
C VAL A 54 -8.93 13.73 4.97
N ASP A 55 -9.88 14.37 5.63
CA ASP A 55 -11.23 14.63 5.13
C ASP A 55 -11.98 13.37 4.66
N GLY A 56 -11.75 12.24 5.37
CA GLY A 56 -12.40 10.97 5.04
C GLY A 56 -11.84 10.25 3.82
N TYR A 57 -10.70 10.69 3.28
CA TYR A 57 -10.05 9.99 2.16
C TYR A 57 -9.61 8.57 2.55
N PRO A 58 -9.73 7.56 1.64
CA PRO A 58 -10.45 7.62 0.37
C PRO A 58 -11.96 7.64 0.58
N SER A 59 -12.70 8.40 -0.25
CA SER A 59 -14.16 8.41 -0.23
C SER A 59 -14.73 7.17 -0.94
N GLU A 60 -16.03 6.93 -0.77
CA GLU A 60 -16.74 5.85 -1.47
C GLU A 60 -16.59 5.97 -2.99
N GLU A 61 -16.67 7.21 -3.54
CA GLU A 61 -16.53 7.47 -4.96
C GLU A 61 -15.16 7.03 -5.48
N VAL A 62 -14.09 7.34 -4.75
CA VAL A 62 -12.71 6.94 -5.11
C VAL A 62 -12.58 5.41 -5.11
N ILE A 63 -13.15 4.76 -4.10
CA ILE A 63 -13.10 3.28 -4.01
C ILE A 63 -13.92 2.65 -5.14
N MET A 64 -15.09 3.19 -5.44
CA MET A 64 -15.93 2.71 -6.54
C MET A 64 -15.28 2.90 -7.90
N GLU A 65 -14.55 4.01 -8.10
CA GLU A 65 -13.75 4.24 -9.31
C GLU A 65 -12.65 3.18 -9.44
N ASP A 66 -11.89 2.91 -8.38
CA ASP A 66 -10.85 1.88 -8.38
C ASP A 66 -11.42 0.47 -8.68
N ILE A 67 -12.60 0.15 -8.13
CA ILE A 67 -13.31 -1.10 -8.44
C ILE A 67 -13.74 -1.13 -9.90
N GLY A 68 -14.32 -0.05 -10.41
CA GLY A 68 -14.78 0.07 -11.78
C GLY A 68 -13.67 -0.05 -12.82
N ASN A 69 -12.48 0.46 -12.49
CA ASN A 69 -11.28 0.35 -13.32
C ASN A 69 -10.63 -1.04 -13.25
N GLY A 70 -11.02 -1.90 -12.31
CA GLY A 70 -10.40 -3.20 -12.08
C GLY A 70 -9.05 -3.14 -11.35
N ASP A 71 -8.71 -1.99 -10.77
CA ASP A 71 -7.43 -1.75 -10.08
C ASP A 71 -7.48 -2.14 -8.59
N SER A 72 -8.69 -2.26 -8.02
CA SER A 72 -8.91 -2.56 -6.61
C SER A 72 -8.89 -4.06 -6.32
N TYR A 73 -8.16 -4.44 -5.28
CA TYR A 73 -8.01 -5.81 -4.80
C TYR A 73 -8.34 -5.93 -3.31
N VAL A 74 -8.79 -7.10 -2.91
CA VAL A 74 -8.95 -7.50 -1.51
C VAL A 74 -8.06 -8.68 -1.19
N VAL A 75 -7.60 -8.71 0.06
CA VAL A 75 -6.98 -9.89 0.67
C VAL A 75 -8.02 -10.54 1.56
N GLU A 76 -8.26 -11.82 1.33
CA GLU A 76 -9.17 -12.65 2.13
C GLU A 76 -8.38 -13.64 2.98
N LYS A 77 -8.84 -13.85 4.19
CA LYS A 77 -8.40 -14.90 5.09
C LYS A 77 -9.62 -15.50 5.79
N ASP A 78 -9.74 -16.82 5.75
CA ASP A 78 -10.87 -17.54 6.35
C ASP A 78 -12.23 -16.97 5.91
N ASP A 79 -12.40 -16.75 4.59
CA ASP A 79 -13.57 -16.18 3.92
C ASP A 79 -13.94 -14.75 4.35
N LYS A 80 -13.02 -14.03 4.99
CA LYS A 80 -13.20 -12.64 5.41
C LYS A 80 -12.24 -11.70 4.69
N VAL A 81 -12.73 -10.58 4.21
CA VAL A 81 -11.88 -9.49 3.71
C VAL A 81 -11.16 -8.84 4.89
N VAL A 82 -9.82 -8.95 4.91
CA VAL A 82 -8.95 -8.45 5.97
C VAL A 82 -8.08 -7.28 5.54
N ALA A 83 -7.94 -7.05 4.24
CA ALA A 83 -7.19 -5.92 3.70
C ALA A 83 -7.65 -5.57 2.29
N THR A 84 -7.27 -4.38 1.84
CA THR A 84 -7.48 -3.91 0.48
C THR A 84 -6.26 -3.12 0.00
N PHE A 85 -6.07 -3.06 -1.32
CA PHE A 85 -5.07 -2.24 -1.98
C PHE A 85 -5.46 -2.00 -3.44
N VAL A 86 -4.83 -1.02 -4.04
CA VAL A 86 -4.91 -0.73 -5.47
C VAL A 86 -3.59 -1.12 -6.12
N LEU A 87 -3.65 -1.84 -7.24
CA LEU A 87 -2.52 -2.12 -8.11
C LEU A 87 -2.90 -1.65 -9.51
N ARG A 88 -2.31 -0.53 -9.94
CA ARG A 88 -2.59 0.11 -11.22
C ARG A 88 -1.43 -0.09 -12.16
N GLU A 89 -1.71 -0.53 -13.37
CA GLU A 89 -0.74 -0.62 -14.45
C GLU A 89 -0.67 0.70 -15.23
N GLY A 90 0.52 1.01 -15.73
CA GLY A 90 0.74 2.17 -16.58
C GLY A 90 1.11 3.44 -15.82
N ASP A 91 1.22 4.51 -16.58
CA ASP A 91 1.72 5.79 -16.08
C ASP A 91 0.73 6.44 -15.10
N ASP A 92 1.27 6.89 -13.99
CA ASP A 92 0.56 7.74 -13.03
C ASP A 92 1.16 9.15 -13.10
N PRO A 93 0.39 10.17 -13.52
CA PRO A 93 0.92 11.53 -13.68
C PRO A 93 1.57 12.12 -12.42
N THR A 94 1.22 11.64 -11.23
CA THR A 94 1.85 12.08 -9.98
C THR A 94 3.29 11.57 -9.84
N TYR A 95 3.68 10.57 -10.65
CA TYR A 95 5.00 9.97 -10.68
C TYR A 95 5.89 10.47 -11.85
N ASP A 96 5.39 11.36 -12.70
CA ASP A 96 6.14 11.91 -13.84
C ASP A 96 7.33 12.76 -13.38
N ILE A 97 7.15 13.50 -12.29
CA ILE A 97 8.18 14.39 -11.74
C ILE A 97 8.61 13.90 -10.38
N ILE A 98 9.91 13.60 -10.25
CA ILE A 98 10.54 13.25 -8.99
C ILE A 98 11.54 14.33 -8.58
N TYR A 99 11.52 14.74 -7.31
CA TYR A 99 12.40 15.74 -6.72
C TYR A 99 13.39 15.08 -5.77
N ASN A 100 14.58 15.68 -5.66
CA ASN A 100 15.61 15.26 -4.71
C ASN A 100 16.05 13.80 -4.89
N GLY A 101 16.03 13.31 -6.14
CA GLY A 101 16.42 11.96 -6.47
C GLY A 101 15.99 11.56 -7.88
N GLU A 102 15.98 10.28 -8.15
CA GLU A 102 15.66 9.72 -9.47
C GLU A 102 15.02 8.33 -9.32
N TRP A 103 14.21 7.93 -10.30
CA TRP A 103 13.71 6.57 -10.40
C TRP A 103 14.84 5.61 -10.75
N LEU A 104 14.73 4.34 -10.35
CA LEU A 104 15.75 3.30 -10.61
C LEU A 104 15.95 3.05 -12.10
N ASN A 105 14.88 3.24 -12.89
CA ASN A 105 14.87 3.10 -14.34
C ASN A 105 13.63 3.81 -14.93
N SER A 106 13.56 3.85 -16.28
CA SER A 106 12.44 4.39 -17.06
C SER A 106 11.54 3.31 -17.68
N GLU A 107 11.67 2.07 -17.23
CA GLU A 107 10.87 0.95 -17.73
C GLU A 107 9.41 1.07 -17.29
N PRO A 108 8.47 0.43 -18.01
CA PRO A 108 7.08 0.33 -17.58
C PRO A 108 6.95 -0.19 -16.15
N TYR A 109 6.01 0.36 -15.39
CA TYR A 109 5.83 0.05 -13.98
C TYR A 109 4.35 -0.09 -13.62
N ALA A 110 4.09 -0.73 -12.49
CA ALA A 110 2.81 -0.65 -11.81
C ALA A 110 2.94 0.17 -10.53
N THR A 111 1.84 0.75 -10.08
CA THR A 111 1.80 1.56 -8.86
C THR A 111 0.90 0.91 -7.82
N ILE A 112 1.37 0.83 -6.57
CA ILE A 112 0.56 0.38 -5.45
C ILE A 112 0.05 1.60 -4.69
N HIS A 113 -1.27 1.70 -4.52
CA HIS A 113 -1.93 2.75 -3.77
C HIS A 113 -2.87 2.18 -2.69
N ARG A 114 -3.18 3.00 -1.70
CA ARG A 114 -4.27 2.78 -0.73
C ARG A 114 -4.26 1.41 -0.03
N ILE A 115 -3.07 0.91 0.35
CA ILE A 115 -2.99 -0.29 1.18
C ILE A 115 -3.61 0.01 2.55
N ALA A 116 -4.61 -0.79 2.92
CA ALA A 116 -5.26 -0.72 4.22
C ALA A 116 -5.56 -2.13 4.75
N THR A 117 -5.53 -2.29 6.07
CA THR A 117 -5.79 -3.56 6.74
C THR A 117 -6.72 -3.35 7.92
N SER A 118 -7.54 -4.37 8.23
CA SER A 118 -8.39 -4.39 9.43
C SER A 118 -7.59 -4.46 10.75
N GLY A 119 -6.27 -4.68 10.68
CA GLY A 119 -5.42 -4.85 11.87
C GLY A 119 -5.46 -6.26 12.49
N GLU A 120 -6.36 -7.13 12.04
CA GLU A 120 -6.57 -8.46 12.64
C GLU A 120 -5.59 -9.51 12.11
N THR A 121 -4.94 -9.26 10.98
CA THR A 121 -4.08 -10.24 10.28
C THR A 121 -2.68 -9.69 10.06
N LYS A 122 -1.68 -10.49 10.42
CA LYS A 122 -0.26 -10.17 10.16
C LYS A 122 0.15 -10.62 8.75
N GLY A 123 1.24 -10.03 8.22
CA GLY A 123 1.83 -10.43 6.95
C GLY A 123 1.16 -9.86 5.70
N ILE A 124 0.13 -9.02 5.85
CA ILE A 124 -0.60 -8.40 4.72
C ILE A 124 0.35 -7.70 3.75
N MET A 125 1.27 -6.87 4.25
CA MET A 125 2.20 -6.13 3.39
C MET A 125 3.04 -7.08 2.53
N HIS A 126 3.60 -8.12 3.12
CA HIS A 126 4.36 -9.13 2.40
C HIS A 126 3.51 -9.82 1.31
N THR A 127 2.31 -10.25 1.66
CA THR A 127 1.37 -10.89 0.72
C THR A 127 1.04 -9.97 -0.47
N VAL A 128 0.75 -8.69 -0.22
CA VAL A 128 0.48 -7.70 -1.27
C VAL A 128 1.71 -7.49 -2.16
N MET A 129 2.89 -7.32 -1.56
CA MET A 129 4.12 -7.10 -2.31
C MET A 129 4.53 -8.31 -3.15
N GLN A 130 4.38 -9.53 -2.64
CA GLN A 130 4.63 -10.75 -3.42
C GLN A 130 3.66 -10.87 -4.59
N PHE A 131 2.37 -10.58 -4.38
CA PHE A 131 1.37 -10.57 -5.44
C PHE A 131 1.75 -9.59 -6.57
N ALA A 132 2.16 -8.38 -6.23
CA ALA A 132 2.57 -7.37 -7.20
C ALA A 132 3.87 -7.78 -7.94
N LYS A 133 4.90 -8.25 -7.21
CA LYS A 133 6.19 -8.69 -7.77
C LYS A 133 6.09 -9.91 -8.69
N GLN A 134 5.06 -10.75 -8.54
CA GLN A 134 4.80 -11.86 -9.46
C GLN A 134 4.24 -11.40 -10.81
N ARG A 135 3.69 -10.18 -10.88
CA ARG A 135 3.01 -9.62 -12.05
C ARG A 135 3.80 -8.54 -12.75
N HIS A 136 4.63 -7.82 -12.02
CA HIS A 136 5.35 -6.65 -12.53
C HIS A 136 6.81 -6.68 -12.11
N ASP A 137 7.69 -6.39 -13.05
CA ASP A 137 9.14 -6.32 -12.82
C ASP A 137 9.56 -4.98 -12.19
N ASN A 138 8.75 -3.93 -12.37
CA ASN A 138 8.94 -2.62 -11.75
C ASN A 138 7.67 -2.19 -11.04
N ILE A 139 7.81 -1.77 -9.78
CA ILE A 139 6.69 -1.33 -8.95
C ILE A 139 7.10 -0.06 -8.23
N ARG A 140 6.22 0.95 -8.26
CA ARG A 140 6.39 2.20 -7.53
C ARG A 140 5.34 2.30 -6.41
N ILE A 141 5.71 2.96 -5.34
CA ILE A 141 4.84 3.22 -4.20
C ILE A 141 5.29 4.50 -3.50
N ASP A 142 4.36 5.22 -2.92
CA ASP A 142 4.65 6.40 -2.12
C ASP A 142 3.99 6.34 -0.74
N THR A 143 4.50 7.15 0.17
CA THR A 143 3.88 7.35 1.48
C THR A 143 4.27 8.69 2.09
N HIS A 144 3.51 9.18 3.06
CA HIS A 144 3.85 10.38 3.82
C HIS A 144 5.10 10.17 4.66
N GLU A 145 5.90 11.22 4.86
CA GLU A 145 7.12 11.15 5.67
C GLU A 145 6.88 10.69 7.11
N ASP A 146 5.74 11.07 7.69
CA ASP A 146 5.33 10.71 9.05
C ASP A 146 4.86 9.25 9.15
N ASN A 147 4.60 8.56 8.04
CA ASN A 147 4.19 7.15 8.05
C ASN A 147 5.39 6.22 8.24
N LYS A 148 5.99 6.25 9.43
CA LYS A 148 7.19 5.47 9.76
C LYS A 148 6.96 3.97 9.61
N VAL A 149 5.74 3.50 9.93
CA VAL A 149 5.38 2.09 9.80
C VAL A 149 5.44 1.66 8.34
N MET A 150 4.75 2.38 7.44
CA MET A 150 4.73 2.06 6.01
C MET A 150 6.13 2.16 5.39
N ARG A 151 6.90 3.20 5.72
CA ARG A 151 8.29 3.37 5.25
C ARG A 151 9.16 2.17 5.61
N HIS A 152 9.06 1.69 6.86
CA HIS A 152 9.80 0.52 7.31
C HIS A 152 9.37 -0.75 6.55
N LEU A 153 8.06 -0.96 6.37
CA LEU A 153 7.53 -2.13 5.66
C LEU A 153 7.91 -2.12 4.17
N ILE A 154 7.85 -0.98 3.50
CA ILE A 154 8.27 -0.82 2.09
C ILE A 154 9.74 -1.23 1.92
N MET A 155 10.63 -0.71 2.78
CA MET A 155 12.06 -1.04 2.71
C MET A 155 12.36 -2.52 3.01
N LYS A 156 11.57 -3.15 3.90
CA LYS A 156 11.69 -4.61 4.15
C LYS A 156 11.34 -5.47 2.94
N GLU A 157 10.54 -4.95 2.03
CA GLU A 157 10.14 -5.60 0.80
C GLU A 157 11.06 -5.25 -0.39
N ASP A 158 12.32 -4.89 -0.14
CA ASP A 158 13.36 -4.60 -1.13
C ASP A 158 13.10 -3.38 -2.04
N PHE A 159 12.16 -2.51 -1.67
CA PHE A 159 12.00 -1.23 -2.35
C PHE A 159 13.10 -0.26 -1.93
N LYS A 160 13.55 0.56 -2.87
CA LYS A 160 14.55 1.60 -2.63
C LYS A 160 13.89 2.97 -2.64
N TYR A 161 14.33 3.82 -1.72
CA TYR A 161 13.96 5.24 -1.75
C TYR A 161 14.52 5.90 -3.01
N CYS A 162 13.66 6.61 -3.73
CA CYS A 162 14.01 7.26 -5.01
C CYS A 162 13.97 8.79 -4.94
N GLY A 163 13.21 9.37 -4.03
CA GLY A 163 13.05 10.82 -3.93
C GLY A 163 11.68 11.21 -3.43
N VAL A 164 11.22 12.40 -3.85
CA VAL A 164 9.94 12.98 -3.43
C VAL A 164 9.06 13.22 -4.66
N ILE A 165 7.80 12.85 -4.58
CA ILE A 165 6.77 13.21 -5.56
C ILE A 165 5.72 14.13 -4.92
N ARG A 166 4.85 14.71 -5.74
CA ARG A 166 3.68 15.46 -5.28
C ARG A 166 2.40 14.79 -5.72
N CYS A 167 1.56 14.40 -4.75
CA CYS A 167 0.26 13.84 -5.05
C CYS A 167 -0.73 14.92 -5.55
N TRP A 168 -1.91 14.52 -5.99
CA TRP A 168 -2.92 15.42 -6.57
C TRP A 168 -3.28 16.64 -5.69
N SER A 169 -3.19 16.52 -4.37
CA SER A 169 -3.38 17.66 -3.45
C SER A 169 -2.18 18.61 -3.38
N GLY A 170 -1.09 18.32 -4.09
CA GLY A 170 0.18 19.05 -3.99
C GLY A 170 1.04 18.65 -2.78
N ALA A 171 0.55 17.77 -1.91
CA ALA A 171 1.31 17.31 -0.75
C ALA A 171 2.47 16.41 -1.17
N GLU A 172 3.60 16.57 -0.50
CA GLU A 172 4.80 15.78 -0.76
C GLU A 172 4.65 14.34 -0.23
N ARG A 173 5.23 13.40 -0.96
CA ARG A 173 5.30 11.98 -0.62
C ARG A 173 6.69 11.44 -0.88
N LEU A 174 7.18 10.60 0.01
CA LEU A 174 8.40 9.85 -0.20
C LEU A 174 8.13 8.71 -1.17
N ALA A 175 8.88 8.68 -2.26
CA ALA A 175 8.70 7.74 -3.37
C ALA A 175 9.72 6.62 -3.32
N TYR A 176 9.24 5.41 -3.60
CA TYR A 176 10.04 4.18 -3.58
C TYR A 176 9.78 3.37 -4.84
N GLN A 177 10.79 2.61 -5.28
CA GLN A 177 10.66 1.70 -6.40
C GLN A 177 11.32 0.35 -6.08
N PHE A 178 10.65 -0.71 -6.48
CA PHE A 178 11.20 -2.04 -6.66
C PHE A 178 11.49 -2.26 -8.14
N SER A 179 12.65 -2.84 -8.47
CA SER A 179 12.97 -3.32 -9.81
C SER A 179 13.59 -4.70 -9.70
N LYS A 180 13.09 -5.65 -10.49
CA LYS A 180 13.59 -7.02 -10.55
C LYS A 180 14.93 -7.11 -11.27
N HIS A 181 15.14 -6.22 -12.24
CA HIS A 181 16.37 -6.13 -13.00
C HIS A 181 17.20 -4.95 -12.47
N LYS A 182 18.32 -5.27 -11.85
CA LYS A 182 19.30 -4.28 -11.40
C LYS A 182 20.29 -3.97 -12.51
#